data_e27ba2c8ac4b594e28515cd952b2d4a7
#
_entry.id   e27ba2c8ac4b594e28515cd952b2d4a7
#
_cell.length_a   1.000
_cell.length_b   1.000
_cell.length_c   1.000
_cell.angle_alpha   90.00
_cell.angle_beta   90.00
_cell.angle_gamma   90.00
#
_symmetry.space_group_name_H-M   'P 1'
#
loop_
_entity.id
_entity.type
_entity.pdbx_description
1 polymer ?
#
loop_
_entity_poly.entity_id
_entity_poly.type
_entity_poly.pdbx_seq_one_letter_code
_entity_poly.pdbx_strand_id
1 'polypeptide(L)'
;MMRHRLRYGPLVFRDPLLLCGTLYVLLYFDASGFLRLGLLAAFLHEWGHIGVYLALFGQFPVIEVTLTGFCMRTRGREMTLWQTALLAAAGPAVNFVLAGLWMLRLEQRATIRASAFLAANLLTGAFNLLPIPPLDGAQLAACGWWCLQ
;
A
#
# COMPACT_ATOMS: atom_id res chain seq x y z
N MET A 1 0.44 2.26 28.73
CA MET A 1 0.36 3.37 27.77
C MET A 1 -0.98 3.26 27.06
N MET A 2 -1.96 4.15 27.34
CA MET A 2 -3.26 4.15 26.63
C MET A 2 -3.02 4.55 25.17
N ARG A 3 -3.20 3.60 24.25
CA ARG A 3 -3.14 3.89 22.83
C ARG A 3 -4.44 4.60 22.43
N HIS A 4 -4.35 5.86 22.10
CA HIS A 4 -5.49 6.64 21.61
C HIS A 4 -5.89 6.14 20.22
N ARG A 5 -7.11 5.60 20.13
CA ARG A 5 -7.70 5.17 18.86
C ARG A 5 -8.82 6.14 18.48
N LEU A 6 -8.71 6.73 17.31
CA LEU A 6 -9.74 7.57 16.73
C LEU A 6 -10.37 6.80 15.58
N ARG A 7 -11.69 6.56 15.65
CA ARG A 7 -12.43 5.82 14.62
C ARG A 7 -13.37 6.74 13.88
N TYR A 8 -13.24 6.78 12.57
CA TYR A 8 -14.15 7.50 11.69
C TYR A 8 -14.66 6.55 10.58
N GLY A 9 -15.83 5.96 10.78
CA GLY A 9 -16.38 4.96 9.87
C GLY A 9 -15.47 3.72 9.71
N PRO A 10 -15.01 3.41 8.48
CA PRO A 10 -14.10 2.30 8.22
C PRO A 10 -12.63 2.62 8.56
N LEU A 11 -12.31 3.90 8.84
CA LEU A 11 -10.96 4.34 9.16
C LEU A 11 -10.70 4.31 10.67
N VAL A 12 -9.59 3.73 11.07
CA VAL A 12 -9.12 3.68 12.46
C VAL A 12 -7.70 4.24 12.51
N PHE A 13 -7.53 5.37 13.17
CA PHE A 13 -6.23 5.98 13.39
C PHE A 13 -5.65 5.52 14.73
N ARG A 14 -4.47 4.94 14.70
CA ARG A 14 -3.69 4.64 15.90
C ARG A 14 -2.75 5.79 16.18
N ASP A 15 -2.85 6.33 17.40
CA ASP A 15 -2.00 7.42 17.87
C ASP A 15 -1.96 8.62 16.88
N PRO A 16 -3.12 9.24 16.56
CA PRO A 16 -3.23 10.22 15.47
C PRO A 16 -2.34 11.44 15.66
N LEU A 17 -2.11 11.88 16.91
CA LEU A 17 -1.21 12.99 17.19
C LEU A 17 0.24 12.66 16.82
N LEU A 18 0.69 11.46 17.16
CA LEU A 18 2.04 11.01 16.83
C LEU A 18 2.19 10.83 15.31
N LEU A 19 1.17 10.28 14.64
CA LEU A 19 1.15 10.14 13.20
C LEU A 19 1.24 11.50 12.50
N CYS A 20 0.38 12.45 12.87
CA CYS A 20 0.37 13.79 12.29
C CYS A 20 1.67 14.54 12.58
N GLY A 21 2.20 14.46 13.79
CA GLY A 21 3.46 15.09 14.17
C GLY A 21 4.64 14.54 13.38
N THR A 22 4.74 13.20 13.25
CA THR A 22 5.80 12.55 12.46
C THR A 22 5.69 12.92 10.98
N LEU A 23 4.49 12.85 10.39
CA LEU A 23 4.27 13.25 9.00
C LEU A 23 4.61 14.72 8.77
N TYR A 24 4.22 15.61 9.69
CA TYR A 24 4.55 17.03 9.61
C TYR A 24 6.05 17.24 9.57
N VAL A 25 6.80 16.64 10.51
CA VAL A 25 8.27 16.75 10.57
C VAL A 25 8.90 16.21 9.28
N LEU A 26 8.53 15.01 8.86
CA LEU A 26 9.07 14.39 7.65
C LEU A 26 8.80 15.23 6.41
N LEU A 27 7.58 15.74 6.23
CA LEU A 27 7.21 16.56 5.09
C LEU A 27 7.82 17.96 5.13
N TYR A 28 8.07 18.49 6.33
CA TYR A 28 8.74 19.79 6.50
C TYR A 28 10.21 19.73 6.02
N PHE A 29 10.92 18.63 6.31
CA PHE A 29 12.30 18.43 5.86
C PHE A 29 12.42 17.86 4.44
N ASP A 30 11.30 17.51 3.77
CA ASP A 30 11.32 17.01 2.39
C ASP A 30 11.46 18.13 1.36
N ALA A 31 12.63 18.76 1.33
CA ALA A 31 12.93 19.82 0.35
C ALA A 31 12.93 19.29 -1.10
N SER A 32 13.27 18.02 -1.31
CA SER A 32 13.32 17.37 -2.63
C SER A 32 11.93 17.01 -3.18
N GLY A 33 10.94 16.80 -2.31
CA GLY A 33 9.62 16.26 -2.64
C GLY A 33 9.60 14.75 -2.90
N PHE A 34 10.73 14.05 -2.72
CA PHE A 34 10.81 12.61 -3.00
C PHE A 34 10.02 11.77 -2.00
N LEU A 35 10.01 12.18 -0.73
CA LEU A 35 9.19 11.53 0.28
C LEU A 35 7.70 11.60 -0.07
N ARG A 36 7.22 12.74 -0.56
CA ARG A 36 5.83 12.92 -1.02
C ARG A 36 5.48 11.96 -2.14
N LEU A 37 6.41 11.73 -3.09
CA LEU A 37 6.21 10.78 -4.19
C LEU A 37 6.20 9.33 -3.68
N GLY A 38 7.05 9.00 -2.72
CA GLY A 38 7.03 7.69 -2.05
C GLY A 38 5.73 7.44 -1.28
N LEU A 39 5.26 8.42 -0.50
CA LEU A 39 3.98 8.35 0.19
C LEU A 39 2.80 8.23 -0.78
N LEU A 40 2.85 8.92 -1.92
CA LEU A 40 1.85 8.80 -2.97
C LEU A 40 1.85 7.39 -3.58
N ALA A 41 3.03 6.82 -3.87
CA ALA A 41 3.14 5.45 -4.38
C ALA A 41 2.58 4.42 -3.39
N ALA A 42 2.90 4.56 -2.10
CA ALA A 42 2.34 3.72 -1.03
C ALA A 42 0.82 3.89 -0.89
N PHE A 43 0.32 5.11 -0.97
CA PHE A 43 -1.12 5.39 -0.93
C PHE A 43 -1.87 4.73 -2.10
N LEU A 44 -1.33 4.84 -3.32
CA LEU A 44 -1.92 4.22 -4.51
C LEU A 44 -1.87 2.68 -4.46
N HIS A 45 -0.83 2.12 -3.86
CA HIS A 45 -0.72 0.70 -3.55
C HIS A 45 -1.90 0.22 -2.68
N GLU A 46 -2.18 0.91 -1.58
CA GLU A 46 -3.32 0.57 -0.71
C GLU A 46 -4.68 0.68 -1.42
N TRP A 47 -4.81 1.65 -2.32
CA TRP A 47 -6.02 1.75 -3.15
C TRP A 47 -6.20 0.55 -4.08
N GLY A 48 -5.12 -0.10 -4.51
CA GLY A 48 -5.18 -1.37 -5.22
C GLY A 48 -5.90 -2.45 -4.41
N HIS A 49 -5.48 -2.64 -3.17
CA HIS A 49 -6.12 -3.61 -2.25
C HIS A 49 -7.58 -3.24 -1.96
N ILE A 50 -7.87 -1.96 -1.68
CA ILE A 50 -9.22 -1.48 -1.40
C ILE A 50 -10.14 -1.72 -2.60
N GLY A 51 -9.67 -1.43 -3.82
CA GLY A 51 -10.43 -1.62 -5.05
C GLY A 51 -10.81 -3.08 -5.27
N VAL A 52 -9.86 -4.00 -5.13
CA VAL A 52 -10.11 -5.44 -5.25
C VAL A 52 -11.03 -5.95 -4.13
N TYR A 53 -10.80 -5.51 -2.88
CA TYR A 53 -11.66 -5.90 -1.77
C TYR A 53 -13.11 -5.43 -1.99
N LEU A 54 -13.30 -4.19 -2.46
CA LEU A 54 -14.62 -3.65 -2.77
C LEU A 54 -15.29 -4.41 -3.91
N ALA A 55 -14.53 -4.78 -4.95
CA ALA A 55 -15.04 -5.57 -6.08
C ALA A 55 -15.47 -6.98 -5.66
N LEU A 56 -14.72 -7.62 -4.74
CA LEU A 56 -15.02 -8.97 -4.26
C LEU A 56 -16.18 -9.01 -3.26
N PHE A 57 -16.32 -8.00 -2.42
CA PHE A 57 -17.21 -8.06 -1.25
C PHE A 57 -18.28 -6.96 -1.20
N GLY A 58 -18.26 -5.99 -2.10
CA GLY A 58 -19.23 -4.88 -2.15
C GLY A 58 -19.20 -3.95 -0.94
N GLN A 59 -18.17 -4.03 -0.08
CA GLN A 59 -18.04 -3.28 1.16
C GLN A 59 -16.62 -2.74 1.34
N PHE A 60 -16.48 -1.57 1.94
CA PHE A 60 -15.17 -1.06 2.31
C PHE A 60 -14.54 -1.88 3.45
N PRO A 61 -13.24 -2.22 3.34
CA PRO A 61 -12.51 -2.84 4.44
C PRO A 61 -12.34 -1.88 5.62
N VAL A 62 -11.96 -2.41 6.78
CA VAL A 62 -11.49 -1.55 7.88
C VAL A 62 -10.02 -1.25 7.64
N ILE A 63 -9.68 0.03 7.58
CA ILE A 63 -8.32 0.50 7.34
C ILE A 63 -7.77 1.06 8.63
N GLU A 64 -6.75 0.42 9.19
CA GLU A 64 -5.99 0.97 10.31
C GLU A 64 -4.80 1.76 9.79
N VAL A 65 -4.76 3.05 10.12
CA VAL A 65 -3.64 3.94 9.81
C VAL A 65 -2.70 3.96 10.99
N THR A 66 -1.45 3.55 10.77
CA THR A 66 -0.39 3.48 11.79
C THR A 66 0.85 4.24 11.31
N LEU A 67 1.80 4.47 12.20
CA LEU A 67 3.11 5.06 11.83
C LEU A 67 3.90 4.20 10.83
N THR A 68 3.68 2.89 10.83
CA THR A 68 4.37 1.94 9.94
C THR A 68 3.66 1.76 8.61
N GLY A 69 2.52 2.43 8.39
CA GLY A 69 1.73 2.35 7.17
C GLY A 69 0.26 2.03 7.42
N PHE A 70 -0.38 1.57 6.37
CA PHE A 70 -1.78 1.17 6.40
C PHE A 70 -1.88 -0.34 6.64
N CYS A 71 -2.87 -0.74 7.41
CA CYS A 71 -3.18 -2.14 7.64
C CYS A 71 -4.66 -2.38 7.35
N MET A 72 -4.94 -3.10 6.28
CA MET A 72 -6.30 -3.47 5.92
C MET A 72 -6.76 -4.68 6.74
N ARG A 73 -7.94 -4.57 7.36
CA ARG A 73 -8.60 -5.67 8.06
C ARG A 73 -9.84 -6.13 7.30
N THR A 74 -9.91 -7.41 7.04
CA THR A 74 -11.00 -8.07 6.28
C THR A 74 -12.29 -8.30 7.08
N ARG A 75 -12.47 -7.64 8.22
CA ARG A 75 -13.64 -7.75 9.10
C ARG A 75 -13.93 -9.19 9.57
N GLY A 76 -12.90 -10.03 9.71
CA GLY A 76 -13.06 -11.42 10.13
C GLY A 76 -13.69 -12.33 9.06
N ARG A 77 -13.74 -11.90 7.80
CA ARG A 77 -14.22 -12.76 6.71
C ARG A 77 -13.17 -13.81 6.39
N GLU A 78 -13.62 -15.04 6.29
CA GLU A 78 -12.85 -16.11 5.68
C GLU A 78 -12.80 -15.88 4.18
N MET A 79 -11.58 -15.86 3.63
CA MET A 79 -11.33 -15.70 2.20
C MET A 79 -10.81 -17.01 1.63
N THR A 80 -11.21 -17.31 0.41
CA THR A 80 -10.61 -18.41 -0.34
C THR A 80 -9.16 -18.10 -0.69
N LEU A 81 -8.36 -19.13 -0.96
CA LEU A 81 -6.95 -18.95 -1.34
C LEU A 81 -6.80 -17.99 -2.54
N TRP A 82 -7.67 -18.15 -3.53
CA TRP A 82 -7.62 -17.31 -4.72
C TRP A 82 -8.00 -15.84 -4.44
N GLN A 83 -8.98 -15.58 -3.55
CA GLN A 83 -9.35 -14.23 -3.12
C GLN A 83 -8.21 -13.56 -2.36
N THR A 84 -7.55 -14.32 -1.49
CA THR A 84 -6.37 -13.85 -0.74
C THR A 84 -5.22 -13.53 -1.69
N ALA A 85 -4.93 -14.40 -2.67
CA ALA A 85 -3.88 -14.17 -3.66
C ALA A 85 -4.18 -12.95 -4.53
N LEU A 86 -5.43 -12.80 -5.02
CA LEU A 86 -5.84 -11.66 -5.83
C LEU A 86 -5.74 -10.35 -5.05
N LEU A 87 -6.18 -10.38 -3.79
CA LEU A 87 -6.09 -9.23 -2.89
C LEU A 87 -4.64 -8.84 -2.66
N ALA A 88 -3.77 -9.81 -2.29
CA ALA A 88 -2.36 -9.55 -2.05
C ALA A 88 -1.59 -9.07 -3.29
N ALA A 89 -1.97 -9.53 -4.49
CA ALA A 89 -1.35 -9.07 -5.74
C ALA A 89 -1.79 -7.65 -6.15
N ALA A 90 -2.93 -7.16 -5.66
CA ALA A 90 -3.56 -5.94 -6.14
C ALA A 90 -2.72 -4.68 -5.91
N GLY A 91 -2.13 -4.52 -4.73
CA GLY A 91 -1.26 -3.39 -4.40
C GLY A 91 -0.01 -3.34 -5.30
N PRO A 92 0.81 -4.40 -5.31
CA PRO A 92 1.97 -4.47 -6.21
C PRO A 92 1.60 -4.27 -7.68
N ALA A 93 0.48 -4.84 -8.15
CA ALA A 93 0.02 -4.69 -9.52
C ALA A 93 -0.22 -3.21 -9.88
N VAL A 94 -0.89 -2.43 -9.02
CA VAL A 94 -1.09 -1.00 -9.23
C VAL A 94 0.25 -0.27 -9.35
N ASN A 95 1.21 -0.57 -8.47
CA ASN A 95 2.53 0.06 -8.54
C ASN A 95 3.26 -0.26 -9.86
N PHE A 96 3.24 -1.52 -10.32
CA PHE A 96 3.90 -1.89 -11.59
C PHE A 96 3.19 -1.29 -12.81
N VAL A 97 1.86 -1.22 -12.81
CA VAL A 97 1.11 -0.54 -13.88
C VAL A 97 1.48 0.95 -13.92
N LEU A 98 1.50 1.63 -12.77
CA LEU A 98 1.91 3.02 -12.68
C LEU A 98 3.36 3.22 -13.13
N ALA A 99 4.27 2.33 -12.72
CA ALA A 99 5.66 2.37 -13.17
C ALA A 99 5.77 2.24 -14.69
N GLY A 100 5.05 1.29 -15.30
CA GLY A 100 5.01 1.13 -16.76
C GLY A 100 4.48 2.36 -17.49
N LEU A 101 3.38 2.93 -17.00
CA LEU A 101 2.80 4.16 -17.58
C LEU A 101 3.77 5.35 -17.47
N TRP A 102 4.47 5.47 -16.33
CA TRP A 102 5.46 6.54 -16.14
C TRP A 102 6.73 6.34 -16.94
N MET A 103 7.14 5.09 -17.19
CA MET A 103 8.26 4.77 -18.07
C MET A 103 7.97 5.26 -19.50
N LEU A 104 6.80 4.97 -20.05
CA LEU A 104 6.37 5.48 -21.36
C LEU A 104 6.31 7.02 -21.40
N ARG A 105 5.93 7.66 -20.32
CA ARG A 105 5.90 9.11 -20.20
C ARG A 105 7.31 9.72 -20.16
N LEU A 106 8.27 9.04 -19.52
CA LEU A 106 9.67 9.48 -19.45
C LEU A 106 10.36 9.49 -20.82
N GLU A 107 9.98 8.58 -21.73
CA GLU A 107 10.47 8.59 -23.11
C GLU A 107 10.08 9.89 -23.85
N GLN A 108 8.96 10.49 -23.47
CA GLN A 108 8.46 11.73 -24.08
C GLN A 108 9.01 13.00 -23.37
N ARG A 109 9.06 12.99 -22.05
CA ARG A 109 9.53 14.12 -21.22
C ARG A 109 10.20 13.60 -19.94
N ALA A 110 11.52 13.51 -19.96
CA ALA A 110 12.31 13.14 -18.79
C ALA A 110 12.35 14.30 -17.78
N THR A 111 11.84 14.06 -16.57
CA THR A 111 11.97 14.99 -15.44
C THR A 111 12.39 14.22 -14.19
N ILE A 112 13.16 14.84 -13.31
CA ILE A 112 13.62 14.24 -12.04
C ILE A 112 12.43 13.73 -11.21
N ARG A 113 11.32 14.48 -11.17
CA ARG A 113 10.13 14.07 -10.44
C ARG A 113 9.44 12.84 -11.05
N ALA A 114 9.40 12.77 -12.39
CA ALA A 114 8.81 11.61 -13.07
C ALA A 114 9.67 10.35 -12.86
N SER A 115 11.01 10.49 -12.91
CA SER A 115 11.93 9.39 -12.60
C SER A 115 11.82 8.95 -11.15
N ALA A 116 11.67 9.89 -10.21
CA ALA A 116 11.49 9.59 -8.80
C ALA A 116 10.16 8.88 -8.53
N PHE A 117 9.07 9.28 -9.19
CA PHE A 117 7.78 8.60 -9.06
C PHE A 117 7.81 7.18 -9.67
N LEU A 118 8.47 7.01 -10.82
CA LEU A 118 8.72 5.68 -11.39
C LEU A 118 9.49 4.79 -10.40
N ALA A 119 10.61 5.29 -9.88
CA ALA A 119 11.43 4.56 -8.91
C ALA A 119 10.64 4.22 -7.63
N ALA A 120 9.86 5.17 -7.10
CA ALA A 120 9.03 4.96 -5.92
C ALA A 120 8.02 3.82 -6.14
N ASN A 121 7.34 3.77 -7.30
CA ASN A 121 6.39 2.70 -7.59
C ASN A 121 7.10 1.36 -7.79
N LEU A 122 8.22 1.30 -8.51
CA LEU A 122 9.01 0.07 -8.68
C LEU A 122 9.48 -0.47 -7.33
N LEU A 123 10.05 0.39 -6.50
CA LEU A 123 10.56 0.00 -5.17
C LEU A 123 9.42 -0.44 -4.25
N THR A 124 8.31 0.30 -4.21
CA THR A 124 7.16 -0.07 -3.37
C THR A 124 6.58 -1.42 -3.81
N GLY A 125 6.36 -1.62 -5.11
CA GLY A 125 5.83 -2.87 -5.64
C GLY A 125 6.77 -4.06 -5.40
N ALA A 126 8.06 -3.90 -5.69
CA ALA A 126 9.07 -4.94 -5.50
C ALA A 126 9.27 -5.29 -4.01
N PHE A 127 9.33 -4.27 -3.14
CA PHE A 127 9.48 -4.49 -1.70
C PHE A 127 8.29 -5.26 -1.12
N ASN A 128 7.06 -4.91 -1.51
CA ASN A 128 5.87 -5.61 -1.03
C ASN A 128 5.73 -7.04 -1.56
N LEU A 129 6.44 -7.42 -2.63
CA LEU A 129 6.48 -8.80 -3.12
C LEU A 129 7.49 -9.69 -2.38
N LEU A 130 8.29 -9.15 -1.45
CA LEU A 130 9.17 -9.98 -0.63
C LEU A 130 8.34 -10.95 0.24
N PRO A 131 8.76 -12.22 0.35
CA PRO A 131 8.05 -13.24 1.15
C PRO A 131 8.31 -13.09 2.65
N ILE A 132 8.16 -11.87 3.17
CA ILE A 132 8.44 -11.50 4.56
C ILE A 132 7.17 -10.91 5.19
N PRO A 133 6.60 -11.52 6.23
CA PRO A 133 5.46 -10.92 6.94
C PRO A 133 5.83 -9.52 7.53
N PRO A 134 4.97 -8.52 7.43
CA PRO A 134 3.57 -8.56 7.01
C PRO A 134 3.30 -8.17 5.54
N LEU A 135 4.28 -8.27 4.65
CA LEU A 135 4.19 -7.86 3.25
C LEU A 135 3.28 -8.78 2.42
N ASP A 136 2.80 -8.28 1.28
CA ASP A 136 1.88 -8.99 0.38
C ASP A 136 2.50 -10.26 -0.19
N GLY A 137 3.80 -10.22 -0.50
CA GLY A 137 4.56 -11.37 -1.00
C GLY A 137 4.55 -12.57 -0.06
N ALA A 138 4.47 -12.34 1.25
CA ALA A 138 4.32 -13.43 2.22
C ALA A 138 2.95 -14.12 2.08
N GLN A 139 1.88 -13.36 1.83
CA GLN A 139 0.55 -13.91 1.60
C GLN A 139 0.49 -14.66 0.27
N LEU A 140 1.09 -14.12 -0.78
CA LEU A 140 1.20 -14.79 -2.09
C LEU A 140 1.99 -16.08 -1.99
N ALA A 141 3.12 -16.10 -1.29
CA ALA A 141 3.93 -17.29 -1.08
C ALA A 141 3.16 -18.37 -0.30
N ALA A 142 2.42 -17.97 0.75
CA ALA A 142 1.56 -18.88 1.49
C ALA A 142 0.46 -19.48 0.61
N CYS A 143 -0.23 -18.68 -0.21
CA CYS A 143 -1.22 -19.19 -1.15
C CYS A 143 -0.62 -20.15 -2.18
N GLY A 144 0.55 -19.85 -2.73
CA GLY A 144 1.27 -20.73 -3.66
C GLY A 144 1.64 -22.06 -3.04
N TRP A 145 2.10 -22.07 -1.78
CA TRP A 145 2.42 -23.29 -1.06
C TRP A 145 1.21 -24.21 -0.88
N TRP A 146 0.06 -23.66 -0.51
CA TRP A 146 -1.19 -24.44 -0.36
C TRP A 146 -1.75 -25.00 -1.68
N CYS A 147 -1.44 -24.36 -2.82
CA CYS A 147 -1.83 -24.88 -4.13
C CYS A 147 -0.99 -26.07 -4.61
N LEU A 148 0.17 -26.31 -3.99
CA LEU A 148 1.10 -27.38 -4.36
C LEU A 148 0.94 -28.64 -3.51
N GLN A 149 0.08 -28.64 -2.50
CA GLN A 149 -0.27 -29.78 -1.65
C GLN A 149 -1.60 -30.43 -2.06
#